data_547d0b978063488b1c5637dd592879b8
#
_entry.id   547d0b978063488b1c5637dd592879b8
#
_cell.length_a   1.000
_cell.length_b   1.000
_cell.length_c   1.000
_cell.angle_alpha   90.00
_cell.angle_beta   90.00
_cell.angle_gamma   90.00
#
_symmetry.space_group_name_H-M   'P 1'
#
loop_
_entity.id
_entity.type
_entity.pdbx_description
1 polymer ?
#
loop_
_entity_poly.entity_id
_entity_poly.type
_entity_poly.pdbx_seq_one_letter_code
_entity_poly.pdbx_strand_id
1 'polypeptide(L)'
;RLKQYIEVRSLDACDWECLCDGPAFFTGLFYNSLDEAFEIASKWKKENVMSAYIESPQKGLETELEGKKLYEWGKIFLDLAKKGLKERNEVNSNGNNETVYLNHVENVVQNKKNRAQLLLEQYNKTKNLDFFKNEKENFNYSGF
;
A
#
# COMPACT_ATOMS: atom_id res chain seq x y z
N ARG A 1 -13.47 2.15 15.93
CA ARG A 1 -14.86 1.77 16.18
C ARG A 1 -14.86 0.48 17.00
N LEU A 2 -15.41 0.53 18.22
CA LEU A 2 -15.52 -0.64 19.09
C LEU A 2 -16.61 -1.59 18.56
N LYS A 3 -16.19 -2.54 17.71
CA LYS A 3 -16.97 -3.66 17.25
C LYS A 3 -16.19 -4.95 17.52
N GLN A 4 -16.77 -6.10 17.22
CA GLN A 4 -16.11 -7.40 17.36
C GLN A 4 -15.09 -7.68 16.23
N TYR A 5 -14.68 -6.66 15.49
CA TYR A 5 -13.70 -6.75 14.41
C TYR A 5 -12.90 -5.45 14.28
N ILE A 6 -11.72 -5.55 13.68
CA ILE A 6 -10.89 -4.40 13.33
C ILE A 6 -11.27 -3.96 11.91
N GLU A 7 -11.59 -2.67 11.75
CA GLU A 7 -11.87 -2.06 10.46
C GLU A 7 -10.69 -1.17 10.05
N VAL A 8 -10.01 -1.50 8.95
CA VAL A 8 -8.96 -0.67 8.37
C VAL A 8 -9.59 0.27 7.34
N ARG A 9 -9.50 1.58 7.59
CA ARG A 9 -10.13 2.63 6.75
C ARG A 9 -9.11 3.57 6.08
N SER A 10 -7.82 3.28 6.21
CA SER A 10 -6.75 4.14 5.72
C SER A 10 -6.30 3.82 4.29
N LEU A 11 -6.96 2.86 3.64
CA LEU A 11 -6.66 2.50 2.26
C LEU A 11 -7.35 3.47 1.30
N ASP A 12 -6.62 3.88 0.28
CA ASP A 12 -7.15 4.67 -0.83
C ASP A 12 -7.83 3.76 -1.87
N ALA A 13 -8.69 4.36 -2.68
CA ALA A 13 -9.29 3.64 -3.80
C ALA A 13 -8.24 3.37 -4.90
N CYS A 14 -8.32 2.20 -5.49
CA CYS A 14 -7.45 1.80 -6.57
C CYS A 14 -8.21 0.99 -7.63
N ASP A 15 -7.55 0.67 -8.74
CA ASP A 15 -8.11 -0.19 -9.77
C ASP A 15 -8.13 -1.67 -9.35
N TRP A 16 -8.60 -2.52 -10.27
CA TRP A 16 -8.77 -3.95 -10.00
C TRP A 16 -7.47 -4.65 -9.60
N GLU A 17 -6.34 -4.23 -10.15
CA GLU A 17 -5.05 -4.89 -9.95
C GLU A 17 -4.52 -4.75 -8.53
N CYS A 18 -4.88 -3.66 -7.83
CA CYS A 18 -4.45 -3.38 -6.47
C CYS A 18 -5.53 -3.63 -5.39
N LEU A 19 -6.71 -4.10 -5.79
CA LEU A 19 -7.83 -4.26 -4.85
C LEU A 19 -7.50 -5.20 -3.68
N CYS A 20 -6.71 -6.22 -3.90
CA CYS A 20 -6.32 -7.21 -2.89
C CYS A 20 -5.06 -6.82 -2.10
N ASP A 21 -4.31 -5.80 -2.52
CA ASP A 21 -3.05 -5.40 -1.89
C ASP A 21 -3.21 -5.04 -0.42
N GLY A 22 -4.16 -4.16 -0.14
CA GLY A 22 -4.42 -3.69 1.21
C GLY A 22 -4.88 -4.80 2.15
N PRO A 23 -5.91 -5.59 1.80
CA PRO A 23 -6.30 -6.76 2.58
C PRO A 23 -5.15 -7.72 2.83
N ALA A 24 -4.36 -8.07 1.82
CA ALA A 24 -3.21 -8.97 1.97
C ALA A 24 -2.13 -8.37 2.87
N PHE A 25 -1.79 -7.09 2.69
CA PHE A 25 -0.81 -6.39 3.50
C PHE A 25 -1.18 -6.40 4.99
N PHE A 26 -2.39 -5.99 5.35
CA PHE A 26 -2.82 -5.96 6.74
C PHE A 26 -3.03 -7.36 7.31
N THR A 27 -3.49 -8.33 6.51
CA THR A 27 -3.57 -9.72 6.94
C THR A 27 -2.20 -10.24 7.33
N GLY A 28 -1.19 -10.04 6.49
CA GLY A 28 0.18 -10.47 6.79
C GLY A 28 0.77 -9.82 8.04
N LEU A 29 0.51 -8.53 8.26
CA LEU A 29 0.96 -7.84 9.47
C LEU A 29 0.24 -8.33 10.72
N PHE A 30 -1.09 -8.46 10.70
CA PHE A 30 -1.88 -8.69 11.90
C PHE A 30 -1.85 -10.14 12.37
N TYR A 31 -1.71 -11.11 11.49
CA TYR A 31 -1.78 -12.52 11.90
C TYR A 31 -0.45 -13.07 12.44
N ASN A 32 0.68 -12.72 11.86
CA ASN A 32 1.95 -13.34 12.28
C ASN A 32 3.12 -12.36 12.48
N SER A 33 2.94 -11.07 12.19
CA SER A 33 4.02 -10.06 12.28
C SER A 33 3.63 -8.84 13.11
N LEU A 34 2.53 -8.94 13.87
CA LEU A 34 1.98 -7.80 14.61
C LEU A 34 2.94 -7.25 15.66
N ASP A 35 3.56 -8.12 16.45
CA ASP A 35 4.46 -7.70 17.53
C ASP A 35 5.68 -6.98 16.97
N GLU A 36 6.27 -7.49 15.89
CA GLU A 36 7.41 -6.85 15.22
C GLU A 36 7.02 -5.49 14.62
N ALA A 37 5.87 -5.42 13.96
CA ALA A 37 5.35 -4.18 13.41
C ALA A 37 5.04 -3.14 14.49
N PHE A 38 4.45 -3.58 15.60
CA PHE A 38 4.16 -2.74 16.76
C PHE A 38 5.43 -2.24 17.44
N GLU A 39 6.44 -3.11 17.61
CA GLU A 39 7.72 -2.73 18.19
C GLU A 39 8.42 -1.61 17.38
N ILE A 40 8.31 -1.65 16.06
CA ILE A 40 8.82 -0.59 15.19
C ILE A 40 8.01 0.68 15.35
N ALA A 41 6.70 0.61 15.16
CA ALA A 41 5.83 1.78 15.11
C ALA A 41 5.71 2.49 16.49
N SER A 42 5.79 1.75 17.59
CA SER A 42 5.73 2.30 18.94
C SER A 42 6.91 3.21 19.31
N LYS A 43 8.02 3.11 18.56
CA LYS A 43 9.20 3.98 18.74
C LYS A 43 9.06 5.33 18.02
N TRP A 44 8.06 5.49 17.16
CA TRP A 44 7.85 6.72 16.42
C TRP A 44 7.29 7.81 17.33
N LYS A 45 7.87 9.00 17.22
CA LYS A 45 7.40 10.17 17.97
C LYS A 45 6.15 10.73 17.30
N LYS A 46 5.14 11.03 18.10
CA LYS A 46 3.86 11.56 17.61
C LYS A 46 4.06 12.81 16.74
N GLU A 47 4.96 13.70 17.13
CA GLU A 47 5.25 14.94 16.41
C GLU A 47 5.78 14.66 15.00
N ASN A 48 6.68 13.66 14.87
CA ASN A 48 7.26 13.26 13.58
C ASN A 48 6.22 12.58 12.69
N VAL A 49 5.35 11.75 13.27
CA VAL A 49 4.22 11.15 12.55
C VAL A 49 3.27 12.21 12.02
N MET A 50 2.94 13.23 12.84
CA MET A 50 2.08 14.33 12.42
C MET A 50 2.72 15.19 11.33
N SER A 51 4.03 15.46 11.42
CA SER A 51 4.77 16.17 10.37
C SER A 51 4.73 15.39 9.06
N ALA A 52 5.06 14.09 9.10
CA ALA A 52 5.01 13.23 7.93
C ALA A 52 3.60 13.14 7.31
N TYR A 53 2.55 13.08 8.14
CA TYR A 53 1.16 13.10 7.69
C TYR A 53 0.81 14.38 6.90
N ILE A 54 1.27 15.55 7.37
CA ILE A 54 1.04 16.84 6.71
C ILE A 54 1.83 16.96 5.41
N GLU A 55 3.05 16.43 5.37
CA GLU A 55 3.95 16.54 4.22
C GLU A 55 3.66 15.51 3.12
N SER A 56 3.16 14.34 3.47
CA SER A 56 3.00 13.20 2.55
C SER A 56 2.13 13.50 1.32
N PRO A 57 1.07 14.34 1.35
CA PRO A 57 0.32 14.68 0.15
C PRO A 57 1.15 15.38 -0.94
N GLN A 58 2.21 16.10 -0.54
CA GLN A 58 3.09 16.82 -1.47
C GLN A 58 4.32 15.99 -1.86
N LYS A 59 4.95 15.33 -0.89
CA LYS A 59 6.22 14.62 -1.07
C LYS A 59 6.03 13.14 -1.43
N GLY A 60 4.83 12.58 -1.24
CA GLY A 60 4.56 11.17 -1.46
C GLY A 60 5.49 10.27 -0.65
N LEU A 61 6.04 9.26 -1.29
CA LEU A 61 6.94 8.29 -0.65
C LEU A 61 8.32 8.85 -0.27
N GLU A 62 8.68 10.04 -0.75
CA GLU A 62 9.91 10.75 -0.35
C GLU A 62 9.78 11.51 0.98
N THR A 63 8.59 11.52 1.59
CA THR A 63 8.38 12.07 2.93
C THR A 63 9.26 11.36 3.94
N GLU A 64 9.81 12.13 4.87
CA GLU A 64 10.67 11.59 5.93
C GLU A 64 9.88 11.34 7.21
N LEU A 65 10.13 10.19 7.83
CA LEU A 65 9.62 9.80 9.14
C LEU A 65 10.73 9.10 9.91
N GLU A 66 11.08 9.61 11.10
CA GLU A 66 12.10 9.01 11.99
C GLU A 66 13.43 8.71 11.26
N GLY A 67 13.90 9.66 10.42
CA GLY A 67 15.17 9.55 9.72
C GLY A 67 15.18 8.58 8.52
N LYS A 68 14.03 8.07 8.11
CA LYS A 68 13.86 7.25 6.90
C LYS A 68 12.77 7.82 6.01
N LYS A 69 12.86 7.55 4.72
CA LYS A 69 11.80 7.87 3.76
C LYS A 69 10.63 6.88 3.88
N LEU A 70 9.41 7.31 3.54
CA LEU A 70 8.23 6.41 3.60
C LEU A 70 8.39 5.17 2.73
N TYR A 71 9.10 5.23 1.60
CA TYR A 71 9.38 4.03 0.80
C TYR A 71 10.30 3.03 1.53
N GLU A 72 11.20 3.50 2.41
CA GLU A 72 12.06 2.61 3.21
C GLU A 72 11.24 1.92 4.31
N TRP A 73 10.36 2.67 4.98
CA TRP A 73 9.38 2.10 5.89
C TRP A 73 8.42 1.16 5.18
N GLY A 74 7.94 1.55 4.00
CA GLY A 74 7.11 0.70 3.15
C GLY A 74 7.76 -0.65 2.86
N LYS A 75 9.05 -0.67 2.55
CA LYS A 75 9.80 -1.92 2.34
C LYS A 75 9.84 -2.78 3.60
N ILE A 76 10.15 -2.19 4.75
CA ILE A 76 10.23 -2.92 6.03
C ILE A 76 8.88 -3.57 6.35
N PHE A 77 7.78 -2.81 6.30
CA PHE A 77 6.44 -3.34 6.59
C PHE A 77 5.95 -4.32 5.54
N LEU A 78 6.32 -4.15 4.26
CA LEU A 78 6.02 -5.10 3.21
C LEU A 78 6.73 -6.43 3.43
N ASP A 79 8.00 -6.42 3.85
CA ASP A 79 8.76 -7.62 4.17
C ASP A 79 8.12 -8.36 5.38
N LEU A 80 7.67 -7.63 6.40
CA LEU A 80 6.91 -8.20 7.52
C LEU A 80 5.56 -8.80 7.07
N ALA A 81 4.81 -8.10 6.22
CA ALA A 81 3.56 -8.61 5.68
C ALA A 81 3.79 -9.90 4.87
N LYS A 82 4.81 -9.93 4.01
CA LYS A 82 5.19 -11.14 3.25
C LYS A 82 5.57 -12.29 4.17
N LYS A 83 6.33 -12.01 5.24
CA LYS A 83 6.67 -13.01 6.26
C LYS A 83 5.40 -13.60 6.86
N GLY A 84 4.50 -12.74 7.35
CA GLY A 84 3.26 -13.19 7.98
C GLY A 84 2.36 -14.01 7.05
N LEU A 85 2.21 -13.62 5.78
CA LEU A 85 1.45 -14.39 4.81
C LEU A 85 2.08 -15.75 4.50
N LYS A 86 3.41 -15.83 4.43
CA LYS A 86 4.11 -17.11 4.24
C LYS A 86 3.93 -18.05 5.43
N GLU A 87 4.01 -17.53 6.65
CA GLU A 87 3.81 -18.29 7.87
C GLU A 87 2.35 -18.75 8.01
N ARG A 88 1.39 -17.93 7.58
CA ARG A 88 -0.02 -18.28 7.49
C ARG A 88 -0.27 -19.45 6.54
N ASN A 89 0.52 -19.55 5.48
CA ASN A 89 0.56 -20.64 4.51
C ASN A 89 -0.78 -20.93 3.80
N GLU A 90 -1.61 -19.89 3.62
CA GLU A 90 -2.83 -19.99 2.81
C GLU A 90 -2.50 -19.87 1.32
N VAL A 91 -3.20 -20.69 0.51
CA VAL A 91 -3.02 -20.71 -0.93
C VAL A 91 -4.35 -20.53 -1.66
N ASN A 92 -4.31 -19.88 -2.81
CA ASN A 92 -5.48 -19.72 -3.65
C ASN A 92 -5.77 -21.03 -4.47
N SER A 93 -6.84 -21.03 -5.26
CA SER A 93 -7.24 -22.16 -6.11
C SER A 93 -6.16 -22.62 -7.11
N ASN A 94 -5.20 -21.76 -7.41
CA ASN A 94 -4.07 -22.05 -8.31
C ASN A 94 -2.82 -22.53 -7.55
N GLY A 95 -2.90 -22.72 -6.23
CA GLY A 95 -1.79 -23.12 -5.39
C GLY A 95 -0.78 -22.02 -5.06
N ASN A 96 -1.07 -20.76 -5.39
CA ASN A 96 -0.21 -19.63 -5.07
C ASN A 96 -0.49 -19.11 -3.67
N ASN A 97 0.57 -18.86 -2.89
CA ASN A 97 0.47 -18.20 -1.59
C ASN A 97 -0.07 -16.77 -1.73
N GLU A 98 -0.75 -16.27 -0.72
CA GLU A 98 -1.36 -14.93 -0.69
C GLU A 98 -0.36 -13.77 -0.94
N THR A 99 0.94 -14.01 -0.83
CA THR A 99 1.98 -13.02 -1.15
C THR A 99 1.91 -12.50 -2.59
N VAL A 100 1.28 -13.23 -3.51
CA VAL A 100 1.08 -12.78 -4.90
C VAL A 100 0.23 -11.50 -4.99
N TYR A 101 -0.64 -11.28 -4.00
CA TYR A 101 -1.47 -10.08 -3.93
C TYR A 101 -0.71 -8.83 -3.48
N LEU A 102 0.58 -8.95 -3.10
CA LEU A 102 1.42 -7.81 -2.73
C LEU A 102 2.29 -7.28 -3.89
N ASN A 103 2.16 -7.85 -5.09
CA ASN A 103 3.02 -7.50 -6.22
C ASN A 103 2.89 -6.03 -6.63
N HIS A 104 1.68 -5.47 -6.62
CA HIS A 104 1.48 -4.06 -7.00
C HIS A 104 2.09 -3.12 -5.95
N VAL A 105 1.80 -3.32 -4.65
CA VAL A 105 2.39 -2.47 -3.60
C VAL A 105 3.91 -2.60 -3.54
N GLU A 106 4.45 -3.78 -3.87
CA GLU A 106 5.90 -3.97 -4.01
C GLU A 106 6.48 -3.09 -5.12
N ASN A 107 5.83 -3.04 -6.28
CA ASN A 107 6.23 -2.17 -7.38
C ASN A 107 6.18 -0.69 -6.99
N VAL A 108 5.14 -0.27 -6.24
CA VAL A 108 5.03 1.11 -5.72
C VAL A 108 6.21 1.45 -4.82
N VAL A 109 6.57 0.55 -3.91
CA VAL A 109 7.70 0.75 -2.97
C VAL A 109 9.04 0.75 -3.71
N GLN A 110 9.26 -0.18 -4.65
CA GLN A 110 10.50 -0.29 -5.42
C GLN A 110 10.72 0.91 -6.34
N ASN A 111 9.67 1.36 -7.02
CA ASN A 111 9.73 2.52 -7.92
C ASN A 111 9.68 3.85 -7.16
N LYS A 112 9.38 3.83 -5.85
CA LYS A 112 9.25 5.02 -4.99
C LYS A 112 8.23 6.03 -5.50
N LYS A 113 7.21 5.56 -6.20
CA LYS A 113 6.17 6.39 -6.82
C LYS A 113 4.80 5.79 -6.55
N ASN A 114 3.92 6.61 -6.02
CA ASN A 114 2.51 6.27 -5.92
C ASN A 114 1.76 6.60 -7.22
N ARG A 115 0.52 6.15 -7.33
CA ARG A 115 -0.31 6.39 -8.52
C ARG A 115 -0.49 7.87 -8.84
N ALA A 116 -0.71 8.72 -7.84
CA ALA A 116 -0.88 10.15 -8.05
C ALA A 116 0.36 10.79 -8.69
N GLN A 117 1.56 10.38 -8.28
CA GLN A 117 2.81 10.85 -8.88
C GLN A 117 2.95 10.39 -10.34
N LEU A 118 2.59 9.14 -10.65
CA LEU A 118 2.60 8.64 -12.02
C LEU A 118 1.62 9.39 -12.93
N LEU A 119 0.41 9.64 -12.45
CA LEU A 119 -0.60 10.42 -13.17
C LEU A 119 -0.16 11.87 -13.39
N LEU A 120 0.47 12.48 -12.39
CA LEU A 120 1.01 13.84 -12.50
C LEU A 120 2.16 13.91 -13.51
N GLU A 121 3.04 12.92 -13.54
CA GLU A 121 4.11 12.84 -14.55
C GLU A 121 3.54 12.70 -15.96
N GLN A 122 2.51 11.86 -16.13
CA GLN A 122 1.83 11.70 -17.42
C GLN A 122 1.17 13.00 -17.87
N TYR A 123 0.44 13.68 -16.97
CA TYR A 123 -0.13 14.98 -17.26
C TYR A 123 0.94 16.01 -17.64
N ASN A 124 2.05 16.05 -16.93
CA ASN A 124 3.12 16.99 -17.21
C ASN A 124 3.77 16.78 -18.59
N LYS A 125 3.81 15.55 -19.06
CA LYS A 125 4.31 15.19 -20.41
C LYS A 125 3.34 15.55 -21.52
N THR A 126 2.07 15.27 -21.33
CA THR A 126 1.05 15.39 -22.38
C THR A 126 0.27 16.69 -22.33
N LYS A 127 0.18 17.33 -21.15
CA LYS A 127 -0.72 18.45 -20.82
C LYS A 127 -2.19 18.18 -21.17
N ASN A 128 -2.55 16.90 -21.26
CA ASN A 128 -3.89 16.42 -21.61
C ASN A 128 -4.41 15.53 -20.47
N LEU A 129 -5.70 15.62 -20.19
CA LEU A 129 -6.42 14.82 -19.19
C LEU A 129 -7.18 13.63 -19.80
N ASP A 130 -7.06 13.38 -21.11
CA ASP A 130 -7.80 12.31 -21.78
C ASP A 130 -7.43 10.91 -21.28
N PHE A 131 -6.24 10.75 -20.69
CA PHE A 131 -5.88 9.48 -20.04
C PHE A 131 -6.83 9.10 -18.90
N PHE A 132 -7.44 10.06 -18.19
CA PHE A 132 -8.48 9.76 -17.21
C PHE A 132 -9.77 9.22 -17.82
N LYS A 133 -10.07 9.54 -19.09
CA LYS A 133 -11.22 9.00 -19.82
C LYS A 133 -10.97 7.55 -20.21
N ASN A 134 -9.77 7.25 -20.68
CA ASN A 134 -9.38 5.90 -21.11
C ASN A 134 -9.30 4.93 -19.92
N GLU A 135 -8.94 5.39 -18.72
CA GLU A 135 -9.00 4.57 -17.51
C GLU A 135 -10.44 4.13 -17.18
N LYS A 136 -11.46 4.96 -17.47
CA LYS A 136 -12.87 4.56 -17.29
C LYS A 136 -13.31 3.48 -18.28
N GLU A 137 -12.74 3.45 -19.48
CA GLU A 137 -13.05 2.43 -20.51
C GLU A 137 -12.43 1.08 -20.17
N ASN A 138 -11.32 1.05 -19.44
CA ASN A 138 -10.69 -0.18 -18.91
C ASN A 138 -11.45 -0.76 -17.72
N PHE A 139 -12.37 -0.03 -17.09
CA PHE A 139 -13.35 -0.52 -16.13
C PHE A 139 -14.58 -1.15 -16.83
N ASN A 140 -14.39 -1.93 -17.87
CA ASN A 140 -15.46 -2.74 -18.42
C ASN A 140 -15.78 -3.85 -17.41
N TYR A 141 -16.84 -3.63 -16.64
CA TYR A 141 -17.55 -4.63 -15.84
C TYR A 141 -18.24 -5.70 -16.73
N SER A 142 -17.52 -6.29 -17.65
CA SER A 142 -18.00 -7.42 -18.43
C SER A 142 -17.53 -8.73 -17.79
N GLY A 143 -18.03 -9.03 -16.61
CA GLY A 143 -17.59 -10.22 -15.92
C GLY A 143 -18.24 -10.47 -14.54
N PHE A 144 -19.56 -10.25 -14.43
CA PHE A 144 -20.40 -10.88 -13.41
C PHE A 144 -21.50 -11.67 -14.09
#